data_feb2268c292332bfe69ba79c49467220
#
_entry.id   feb2268c292332bfe69ba79c49467220
#
_cell.length_a   1.000
_cell.length_b   1.000
_cell.length_c   1.000
_cell.angle_alpha   90.00
_cell.angle_beta   90.00
_cell.angle_gamma   90.00
#
_symmetry.space_group_name_H-M   'P 1'
#
loop_
_entity.id
_entity.type
_entity.pdbx_description
1 polymer ?
#
loop_
_entity_poly.entity_id
_entity_poly.type
_entity_poly.pdbx_seq_one_letter_code
_entity_poly.pdbx_strand_id
1 'polypeptide(L)'
;GSPSPEPTEKRARKLSVAPPRLRDVSLFAQPQIFDTGRALVDVQFCVVDLETTGSTASDAITEIGAVRVRGGDVTGEFQTLVNPRVGIPPLISVLTGITNSMVAGAPGLAEALPSFLEFARGCVLVAHNARFDVGFLKRACEQHGYPWPHHEVIDTVGLARGALLRDEVPNVKLSTLARHFKVSVEPNHRALTDARATVEVLHHLLERVGNLRVETLDDLAEFLRGVSPERRAKRGWASDLPDAPGVYRFYADLPDAAGMVRRQVLYVGKSVNIRNRVRTYFTAAEKRPRMEEMVRVASGVEADVCRTPLEAEVRELRLIDAHRPRYNRKSKYPERQVWLKLTNEAFPRLSVVRRVADDGADYFGPLGGRLAAEQVVLAV
;
A
#
# COMPACT_ATOMS: atom_id res chain seq x y z
N GLY A 1 -26.28 -86.63 -38.85
CA GLY A 1 -26.17 -85.26 -39.13
C GLY A 1 -26.48 -84.41 -37.94
N SER A 2 -25.48 -83.77 -37.34
CA SER A 2 -25.65 -82.83 -36.24
C SER A 2 -25.75 -81.43 -36.80
N PRO A 3 -26.62 -80.54 -36.29
CA PRO A 3 -26.70 -79.13 -36.74
C PRO A 3 -25.66 -78.30 -36.06
N SER A 4 -25.11 -77.34 -36.85
CA SER A 4 -24.17 -76.35 -36.43
C SER A 4 -24.86 -75.29 -35.52
N PRO A 5 -24.15 -74.66 -34.59
CA PRO A 5 -24.70 -73.66 -33.73
C PRO A 5 -24.64 -72.25 -34.41
N GLU A 6 -25.73 -71.53 -34.24
CA GLU A 6 -25.88 -70.12 -34.57
C GLU A 6 -24.95 -69.15 -33.80
N PRO A 7 -24.55 -67.99 -34.33
CA PRO A 7 -23.70 -67.05 -33.66
C PRO A 7 -24.52 -66.19 -32.66
N THR A 8 -24.10 -66.20 -31.41
CA THR A 8 -24.62 -65.40 -30.32
C THR A 8 -24.29 -63.91 -30.51
N GLU A 9 -25.32 -63.10 -30.69
CA GLU A 9 -25.27 -61.61 -30.63
C GLU A 9 -24.78 -61.14 -29.25
N LYS A 10 -23.63 -60.52 -29.24
CA LYS A 10 -23.15 -59.77 -28.07
C LYS A 10 -23.92 -58.49 -27.92
N ARG A 11 -24.90 -58.45 -27.01
CA ARG A 11 -25.55 -57.25 -26.50
C ARG A 11 -24.50 -56.33 -25.90
N ALA A 12 -24.25 -55.18 -26.56
CA ALA A 12 -23.50 -54.06 -25.99
C ALA A 12 -24.28 -53.47 -24.81
N ARG A 13 -23.78 -53.64 -23.61
CA ARG A 13 -24.27 -52.90 -22.43
C ARG A 13 -23.94 -51.42 -22.60
N LYS A 14 -24.94 -50.59 -22.88
CA LYS A 14 -24.87 -49.17 -22.70
C LYS A 14 -24.66 -48.87 -21.19
N LEU A 15 -23.44 -48.50 -20.80
CA LEU A 15 -23.16 -47.89 -19.53
C LEU A 15 -23.76 -46.48 -19.55
N SER A 16 -24.91 -46.33 -18.91
CA SER A 16 -25.50 -45.05 -18.58
C SER A 16 -24.61 -44.43 -17.48
N VAL A 17 -23.74 -43.52 -17.87
CA VAL A 17 -23.05 -42.64 -16.92
C VAL A 17 -24.05 -41.55 -16.54
N ALA A 18 -24.59 -41.70 -15.34
CA ALA A 18 -25.39 -40.63 -14.73
C ALA A 18 -24.48 -39.38 -14.59
N PRO A 19 -24.98 -38.15 -14.88
CA PRO A 19 -24.20 -36.96 -14.66
C PRO A 19 -23.85 -36.83 -13.18
N PRO A 20 -22.64 -36.35 -12.84
CA PRO A 20 -22.27 -36.14 -11.46
C PRO A 20 -23.27 -35.20 -10.82
N ARG A 21 -23.89 -35.63 -9.73
CA ARG A 21 -24.68 -34.75 -8.86
C ARG A 21 -23.76 -33.60 -8.47
N LEU A 22 -24.12 -32.38 -8.85
CA LEU A 22 -23.59 -31.16 -8.27
C LEU A 22 -23.75 -31.31 -6.75
N ARG A 23 -22.66 -31.66 -6.06
CA ARG A 23 -22.56 -31.48 -4.62
C ARG A 23 -22.77 -30.01 -4.40
N ASP A 24 -23.65 -29.67 -3.50
CA ASP A 24 -23.85 -28.33 -2.96
C ASP A 24 -22.48 -27.70 -2.69
N VAL A 25 -22.02 -26.90 -3.64
CA VAL A 25 -20.92 -25.98 -3.41
C VAL A 25 -21.55 -24.94 -2.51
N SER A 26 -21.20 -25.03 -1.23
CA SER A 26 -21.55 -24.08 -0.20
C SER A 26 -21.48 -22.67 -0.78
N LEU A 27 -22.62 -22.00 -0.85
CA LEU A 27 -22.80 -20.60 -1.27
C LEU A 27 -22.15 -19.61 -0.28
N PHE A 28 -21.42 -20.12 0.70
CA PHE A 28 -20.48 -19.40 1.54
C PHE A 28 -19.05 -19.74 1.07
N ALA A 29 -18.71 -19.35 -0.17
CA ALA A 29 -17.33 -19.08 -0.46
C ALA A 29 -16.92 -18.00 0.56
N GLN A 30 -16.11 -18.40 1.54
CA GLN A 30 -15.39 -17.43 2.35
C GLN A 30 -14.77 -16.44 1.36
N PRO A 31 -14.93 -15.12 1.57
CA PRO A 31 -14.26 -14.18 0.70
C PRO A 31 -12.80 -14.61 0.65
N GLN A 32 -12.32 -14.96 -0.54
CA GLN A 32 -10.90 -15.21 -0.72
C GLN A 32 -10.24 -13.98 -0.15
N ILE A 33 -9.36 -14.19 0.80
CA ILE A 33 -8.52 -13.13 1.38
C ILE A 33 -7.74 -12.62 0.18
N PHE A 34 -8.23 -11.56 -0.43
CA PHE A 34 -7.49 -10.83 -1.45
C PHE A 34 -6.17 -10.44 -0.79
N ASP A 35 -5.10 -10.48 -1.56
CA ASP A 35 -3.74 -10.16 -1.15
C ASP A 35 -3.72 -8.88 -0.29
N THR A 36 -3.97 -9.04 1.02
CA THR A 36 -4.16 -7.96 1.99
C THR A 36 -2.83 -7.51 2.58
N GLY A 37 -1.73 -7.87 1.90
CA GLY A 37 -0.39 -7.68 2.41
C GLY A 37 -0.01 -8.75 3.45
N ARG A 38 1.27 -8.78 3.85
CA ARG A 38 1.77 -9.70 4.88
C ARG A 38 1.18 -9.32 6.24
N ALA A 39 0.49 -10.24 6.91
CA ALA A 39 0.01 -10.03 8.28
C ALA A 39 1.20 -9.71 9.21
N LEU A 40 1.05 -8.73 10.10
CA LEU A 40 2.15 -8.30 10.99
C LEU A 40 2.71 -9.46 11.83
N VAL A 41 1.87 -10.43 12.21
CA VAL A 41 2.28 -11.64 12.95
C VAL A 41 3.23 -12.53 12.14
N ASP A 42 3.15 -12.49 10.81
CA ASP A 42 3.98 -13.28 9.90
C ASP A 42 5.23 -12.54 9.44
N VAL A 43 5.33 -11.25 9.70
CA VAL A 43 6.49 -10.43 9.34
C VAL A 43 7.65 -10.77 10.25
N GLN A 44 8.82 -11.03 9.65
CA GLN A 44 10.06 -11.09 10.41
C GLN A 44 10.66 -9.69 10.50
N PHE A 45 10.74 -9.15 11.69
CA PHE A 45 11.39 -7.89 11.98
C PHE A 45 12.83 -8.14 12.44
N CYS A 46 13.74 -7.28 12.05
CA CYS A 46 15.09 -7.16 12.61
C CYS A 46 15.22 -5.78 13.25
N VAL A 47 15.13 -5.74 14.57
CA VAL A 47 15.29 -4.53 15.35
C VAL A 47 16.78 -4.30 15.56
N VAL A 48 17.32 -3.21 15.04
CA VAL A 48 18.74 -2.89 15.06
C VAL A 48 18.99 -1.58 15.80
N ASP A 49 20.09 -1.55 16.53
CA ASP A 49 20.65 -0.36 17.16
C ASP A 49 22.15 -0.36 16.96
N LEU A 50 22.75 0.83 16.84
CA LEU A 50 24.16 1.03 16.60
C LEU A 50 24.77 1.98 17.63
N GLU A 51 25.94 1.61 18.15
CA GLU A 51 26.80 2.57 18.84
C GLU A 51 27.90 3.06 17.87
N THR A 52 28.26 4.31 18.00
CA THR A 52 29.16 5.00 17.06
C THR A 52 30.12 5.93 17.78
N THR A 53 31.15 6.40 17.08
CA THR A 53 32.08 7.41 17.63
C THR A 53 31.48 8.81 17.72
N GLY A 54 30.30 9.02 17.15
CA GLY A 54 29.56 10.28 17.12
C GLY A 54 28.37 10.21 16.20
N SER A 55 27.75 11.36 15.85
CA SER A 55 26.50 11.42 15.10
C SER A 55 26.64 11.95 13.68
N THR A 56 27.84 12.22 13.21
CA THR A 56 28.09 12.78 11.88
C THR A 56 28.36 11.71 10.83
N ALA A 57 28.39 12.11 9.57
CA ALA A 57 28.67 11.18 8.47
C ALA A 57 30.12 10.64 8.46
N SER A 58 31.05 11.31 9.14
CA SER A 58 32.46 10.90 9.29
C SER A 58 32.70 9.98 10.48
N ASP A 59 31.71 9.78 11.34
CA ASP A 59 31.83 8.92 12.51
C ASP A 59 31.71 7.44 12.10
N ALA A 60 32.27 6.56 12.95
CA ALA A 60 32.37 5.13 12.67
C ALA A 60 31.54 4.31 13.66
N ILE A 61 31.06 3.15 13.21
CA ILE A 61 30.35 2.18 14.04
C ILE A 61 31.32 1.53 15.04
N THR A 62 30.91 1.42 16.31
CA THR A 62 31.65 0.78 17.41
C THR A 62 30.99 -0.48 17.92
N GLU A 63 29.64 -0.60 17.81
CA GLU A 63 28.89 -1.79 18.13
C GLU A 63 27.67 -1.92 17.22
N ILE A 64 27.31 -3.15 16.83
CA ILE A 64 26.06 -3.50 16.17
C ILE A 64 25.30 -4.45 17.08
N GLY A 65 24.08 -4.09 17.45
CA GLY A 65 23.16 -4.95 18.20
C GLY A 65 21.88 -5.14 17.40
N ALA A 66 21.38 -6.36 17.28
CA ALA A 66 20.12 -6.61 16.60
C ALA A 66 19.38 -7.80 17.20
N VAL A 67 18.04 -7.72 17.13
CA VAL A 67 17.13 -8.77 17.59
C VAL A 67 16.15 -9.09 16.47
N ARG A 68 16.03 -10.36 16.08
CA ARG A 68 14.99 -10.83 15.17
C ARG A 68 13.77 -11.28 15.95
N VAL A 69 12.61 -10.81 15.52
CA VAL A 69 11.32 -11.19 16.13
C VAL A 69 10.31 -11.54 15.05
N ARG A 70 9.44 -12.52 15.35
CA ARG A 70 8.30 -12.89 14.53
C ARG A 70 7.16 -13.38 15.42
N GLY A 71 5.93 -12.92 15.18
CA GLY A 71 4.77 -13.33 15.96
C GLY A 71 4.85 -12.99 17.45
N GLY A 72 5.67 -12.01 17.84
CA GLY A 72 5.94 -11.66 19.23
C GLY A 72 7.15 -12.39 19.85
N ASP A 73 7.65 -13.45 19.22
CA ASP A 73 8.76 -14.23 19.76
C ASP A 73 10.12 -13.79 19.21
N VAL A 74 11.15 -13.79 20.07
CA VAL A 74 12.53 -13.57 19.67
C VAL A 74 13.05 -14.82 18.95
N THR A 75 13.45 -14.66 17.67
CA THR A 75 13.94 -15.75 16.83
C THR A 75 15.45 -15.76 16.66
N GLY A 76 16.15 -14.76 17.18
CA GLY A 76 17.60 -14.69 17.19
C GLY A 76 18.10 -13.32 17.64
N GLU A 77 19.37 -13.29 18.04
CA GLU A 77 20.08 -12.09 18.45
C GLU A 77 21.43 -12.02 17.77
N PHE A 78 21.88 -10.82 17.50
CA PHE A 78 23.18 -10.51 16.92
C PHE A 78 23.84 -9.39 17.72
N GLN A 79 25.08 -9.58 18.10
CA GLN A 79 25.88 -8.55 18.74
C GLN A 79 27.33 -8.66 18.31
N THR A 80 27.93 -7.55 17.96
CA THR A 80 29.38 -7.48 17.71
C THR A 80 29.91 -6.09 18.03
N LEU A 81 31.01 -6.01 18.76
CA LEU A 81 31.84 -4.82 18.76
C LEU A 81 32.52 -4.67 17.39
N VAL A 82 32.76 -3.46 16.97
CA VAL A 82 33.43 -3.13 15.71
C VAL A 82 34.61 -2.22 16.00
N ASN A 83 35.77 -2.56 15.47
CA ASN A 83 36.93 -1.68 15.53
C ASN A 83 36.77 -0.50 14.57
N PRO A 84 36.54 0.73 15.07
CA PRO A 84 36.24 1.88 14.22
C PRO A 84 37.47 2.39 13.44
N ARG A 85 38.68 1.86 13.74
CA ARG A 85 39.98 2.31 13.20
C ARG A 85 40.31 3.78 13.50
N VAL A 86 39.53 4.41 14.36
CA VAL A 86 39.75 5.78 14.90
C VAL A 86 39.51 5.76 16.41
N GLY A 87 40.04 6.75 17.12
CA GLY A 87 39.81 6.85 18.56
C GLY A 87 38.37 7.17 18.90
N ILE A 88 37.83 6.50 19.90
CA ILE A 88 36.50 6.80 20.46
C ILE A 88 36.65 8.04 21.37
N PRO A 89 35.88 9.11 21.13
CA PRO A 89 35.91 10.29 21.99
C PRO A 89 35.56 9.94 23.45
N PRO A 90 36.24 10.54 24.44
CA PRO A 90 36.02 10.23 25.86
C PRO A 90 34.55 10.35 26.30
N LEU A 91 33.84 11.36 25.79
CA LEU A 91 32.42 11.57 26.09
C LEU A 91 31.54 10.40 25.60
N ILE A 92 31.85 9.89 24.41
CA ILE A 92 31.13 8.73 23.84
C ILE A 92 31.45 7.47 24.66
N SER A 93 32.74 7.27 25.03
CA SER A 93 33.12 6.14 25.90
C SER A 93 32.40 6.17 27.26
N VAL A 94 32.19 7.35 27.84
CA VAL A 94 31.40 7.50 29.08
C VAL A 94 29.93 7.19 28.86
N LEU A 95 29.37 7.61 27.71
CA LEU A 95 27.96 7.41 27.39
C LEU A 95 27.61 5.93 27.13
N THR A 96 28.43 5.28 26.27
CA THR A 96 28.16 3.91 25.77
C THR A 96 28.83 2.83 26.62
N GLY A 97 29.79 3.22 27.45
CA GLY A 97 30.66 2.28 28.16
C GLY A 97 31.66 1.56 27.24
N ILE A 98 31.73 1.89 25.94
CA ILE A 98 32.63 1.27 24.98
C ILE A 98 33.94 2.05 24.97
N THR A 99 35.04 1.37 25.29
CA THR A 99 36.40 1.97 25.34
C THR A 99 37.22 1.56 24.14
N ASN A 100 38.29 2.33 23.85
CA ASN A 100 39.27 2.00 22.80
C ASN A 100 39.90 0.60 23.02
N SER A 101 40.13 0.20 24.26
CA SER A 101 40.65 -1.12 24.58
C SER A 101 39.69 -2.26 24.25
N MET A 102 38.40 -2.06 24.42
CA MET A 102 37.39 -3.06 24.10
C MET A 102 37.30 -3.33 22.58
N VAL A 103 37.42 -2.29 21.76
CA VAL A 103 37.30 -2.43 20.30
C VAL A 103 38.62 -2.73 19.60
N ALA A 104 39.76 -2.65 20.30
CA ALA A 104 41.09 -2.86 19.69
C ALA A 104 41.24 -4.24 19.05
N GLY A 105 40.70 -5.30 19.67
CA GLY A 105 40.71 -6.67 19.16
C GLY A 105 39.43 -7.07 18.42
N ALA A 106 38.46 -6.16 18.25
CA ALA A 106 37.24 -6.44 17.55
C ALA A 106 37.41 -6.49 16.02
N PRO A 107 36.53 -7.21 15.29
CA PRO A 107 36.56 -7.21 13.84
C PRO A 107 36.37 -5.80 13.27
N GLY A 108 36.96 -5.52 12.14
CA GLY A 108 36.67 -4.31 11.37
C GLY A 108 35.28 -4.35 10.76
N LEU A 109 34.79 -3.19 10.31
CA LEU A 109 33.45 -3.10 9.71
C LEU A 109 33.30 -3.99 8.46
N ALA A 110 34.36 -4.15 7.67
CA ALA A 110 34.39 -5.04 6.50
C ALA A 110 34.07 -6.52 6.86
N GLU A 111 34.39 -6.94 8.07
CA GLU A 111 34.18 -8.31 8.56
C GLU A 111 32.82 -8.45 9.31
N ALA A 112 32.45 -7.42 10.07
CA ALA A 112 31.20 -7.42 10.86
C ALA A 112 29.96 -7.22 9.99
N LEU A 113 30.04 -6.37 8.96
CA LEU A 113 28.89 -5.98 8.13
C LEU A 113 28.25 -7.15 7.36
N PRO A 114 29.01 -8.05 6.68
CA PRO A 114 28.40 -9.21 6.01
C PRO A 114 27.61 -10.12 6.95
N SER A 115 28.10 -10.35 8.15
CA SER A 115 27.43 -11.16 9.17
C SER A 115 26.12 -10.53 9.62
N PHE A 116 26.11 -9.22 9.80
CA PHE A 116 24.88 -8.48 10.09
C PHE A 116 23.88 -8.52 8.91
N LEU A 117 24.34 -8.30 7.68
CA LEU A 117 23.48 -8.34 6.49
C LEU A 117 22.85 -9.72 6.29
N GLU A 118 23.60 -10.79 6.57
CA GLU A 118 23.08 -12.15 6.55
C GLU A 118 22.03 -12.35 7.66
N PHE A 119 22.31 -11.88 8.88
CA PHE A 119 21.34 -11.93 9.98
C PHE A 119 20.05 -11.18 9.66
N ALA A 120 20.13 -10.02 9.01
CA ALA A 120 18.96 -9.19 8.66
C ALA A 120 18.26 -9.63 7.36
N ARG A 121 18.75 -10.66 6.66
CA ARG A 121 18.22 -11.10 5.36
C ARG A 121 16.73 -11.43 5.44
N GLY A 122 15.93 -10.84 4.52
CA GLY A 122 14.49 -11.07 4.43
C GLY A 122 13.65 -10.41 5.53
N CYS A 123 14.28 -9.65 6.44
CA CYS A 123 13.60 -8.96 7.50
C CYS A 123 13.17 -7.55 7.09
N VAL A 124 12.13 -7.04 7.72
CA VAL A 124 11.83 -5.62 7.82
C VAL A 124 12.73 -5.04 8.91
N LEU A 125 13.53 -4.04 8.58
CA LEU A 125 14.37 -3.37 9.57
C LEU A 125 13.53 -2.45 10.45
N VAL A 126 13.81 -2.48 11.75
CA VAL A 126 13.21 -1.58 12.73
C VAL A 126 14.32 -0.92 13.54
N ALA A 127 14.24 0.37 13.75
CA ALA A 127 15.15 1.07 14.66
C ALA A 127 14.43 2.24 15.34
N HIS A 128 14.99 2.69 16.45
CA HIS A 128 14.50 3.87 17.16
C HIS A 128 15.23 5.12 16.66
N ASN A 129 14.57 5.96 15.84
CA ASN A 129 15.17 7.00 15.01
C ASN A 129 15.97 6.39 13.82
N ALA A 130 15.29 5.53 13.07
CA ALA A 130 15.86 4.67 12.04
C ALA A 130 16.73 5.41 10.98
N ARG A 131 16.53 6.73 10.80
CA ARG A 131 17.38 7.54 9.90
C ARG A 131 18.86 7.48 10.29
N PHE A 132 19.13 7.39 11.60
CA PHE A 132 20.49 7.30 12.14
C PHE A 132 21.12 5.95 11.77
N ASP A 133 20.59 4.86 12.27
CA ASP A 133 21.15 3.51 12.11
C ASP A 133 21.21 3.08 10.66
N VAL A 134 20.10 3.23 9.94
CA VAL A 134 20.02 2.90 8.52
C VAL A 134 20.98 3.78 7.68
N GLY A 135 21.17 5.03 8.10
CA GLY A 135 22.12 5.93 7.46
C GLY A 135 23.57 5.42 7.58
N PHE A 136 23.99 4.97 8.76
CA PHE A 136 25.29 4.37 8.99
C PHE A 136 25.46 3.05 8.22
N LEU A 137 24.47 2.15 8.27
CA LEU A 137 24.51 0.87 7.56
C LEU A 137 24.59 1.03 6.03
N LYS A 138 23.84 1.98 5.45
CA LYS A 138 23.90 2.28 4.01
C LYS A 138 25.29 2.77 3.59
N ARG A 139 25.84 3.71 4.34
CA ARG A 139 27.22 4.19 4.08
C ARG A 139 28.24 3.08 4.22
N ALA A 140 28.08 2.23 5.23
CA ALA A 140 28.96 1.07 5.42
C ALA A 140 28.90 0.12 4.22
N CYS A 141 27.71 -0.17 3.70
CA CYS A 141 27.54 -0.96 2.48
C CYS A 141 28.23 -0.32 1.28
N GLU A 142 28.03 0.98 1.07
CA GLU A 142 28.63 1.73 -0.02
C GLU A 142 30.17 1.73 0.07
N GLN A 143 30.75 1.98 1.25
CA GLN A 143 32.20 2.01 1.49
C GLN A 143 32.89 0.66 1.27
N HIS A 144 32.18 -0.43 1.56
CA HIS A 144 32.73 -1.79 1.43
C HIS A 144 32.25 -2.56 0.20
N GLY A 145 31.53 -1.89 -0.72
CA GLY A 145 31.07 -2.48 -1.99
C GLY A 145 29.97 -3.50 -1.85
N TYR A 146 29.19 -3.47 -0.76
CA TYR A 146 28.01 -4.31 -0.59
C TYR A 146 26.77 -3.60 -1.13
N PRO A 147 25.93 -4.28 -1.94
CA PRO A 147 24.66 -3.70 -2.32
C PRO A 147 23.74 -3.56 -1.09
N TRP A 148 23.10 -2.40 -0.95
CA TRP A 148 22.07 -2.24 0.09
C TRP A 148 20.87 -3.13 -0.23
N PRO A 149 20.40 -4.02 0.68
CA PRO A 149 19.37 -5.01 0.38
C PRO A 149 17.94 -4.46 0.21
N HIS A 150 17.76 -3.12 0.13
CA HIS A 150 16.45 -2.46 0.00
C HIS A 150 15.42 -2.92 1.03
N HIS A 151 15.84 -3.10 2.27
CA HIS A 151 14.93 -3.43 3.36
C HIS A 151 13.80 -2.39 3.47
N GLU A 152 12.59 -2.87 3.73
CA GLU A 152 11.55 -2.02 4.30
C GLU A 152 12.01 -1.59 5.69
N VAL A 153 11.77 -0.33 6.05
CA VAL A 153 12.26 0.25 7.31
C VAL A 153 11.10 0.85 8.10
N ILE A 154 11.01 0.49 9.37
CA ILE A 154 10.07 1.07 10.33
C ILE A 154 10.86 1.87 11.36
N ASP A 155 10.46 3.14 11.53
CA ASP A 155 10.96 4.02 12.58
C ASP A 155 9.99 4.03 13.75
N THR A 156 10.41 3.50 14.90
CA THR A 156 9.56 3.48 16.11
C THR A 156 9.28 4.89 16.65
N VAL A 157 10.10 5.90 16.36
CA VAL A 157 9.80 7.31 16.68
C VAL A 157 8.58 7.78 15.88
N GLY A 158 8.55 7.49 14.57
CA GLY A 158 7.42 7.81 13.72
C GLY A 158 6.15 7.07 14.14
N LEU A 159 6.31 5.78 14.48
CA LEU A 159 5.21 4.94 14.95
C LEU A 159 4.64 5.45 16.28
N ALA A 160 5.50 5.79 17.24
CA ALA A 160 5.09 6.33 18.53
C ALA A 160 4.33 7.67 18.40
N ARG A 161 4.81 8.57 17.55
CA ARG A 161 4.12 9.84 17.26
C ARG A 161 2.72 9.67 16.66
N GLY A 162 2.51 8.60 15.91
CA GLY A 162 1.20 8.27 15.34
C GLY A 162 0.28 7.50 16.29
N ALA A 163 0.85 6.69 17.19
CA ALA A 163 0.11 5.78 18.06
C ALA A 163 -0.24 6.37 19.44
N LEU A 164 0.53 7.36 19.91
CA LEU A 164 0.36 8.00 21.22
C LEU A 164 -0.31 9.37 21.09
N LEU A 165 -1.06 9.77 22.10
CA LEU A 165 -1.58 11.12 22.22
C LEU A 165 -0.43 12.09 22.56
N ARG A 166 -0.57 13.37 22.16
CA ARG A 166 0.50 14.37 22.34
C ARG A 166 0.89 14.64 23.78
N ASP A 167 -0.05 14.45 24.69
CA ASP A 167 0.08 14.68 26.14
C ASP A 167 0.36 13.40 26.94
N GLU A 168 0.40 12.25 26.27
CA GLU A 168 0.60 10.95 26.92
C GLU A 168 2.05 10.74 27.39
N VAL A 169 3.01 11.26 26.60
CA VAL A 169 4.44 11.21 26.93
C VAL A 169 5.09 12.58 26.65
N PRO A 170 6.08 13.01 27.47
CA PRO A 170 6.75 14.29 27.26
C PRO A 170 7.60 14.33 25.99
N ASN A 171 8.09 13.19 25.54
CA ASN A 171 8.83 13.00 24.30
C ASN A 171 8.83 11.52 23.90
N VAL A 172 9.31 11.23 22.69
CA VAL A 172 9.38 9.86 22.15
C VAL A 172 10.79 9.28 22.15
N LYS A 173 11.65 9.65 23.10
CA LYS A 173 12.97 9.00 23.31
C LYS A 173 12.77 7.57 23.79
N LEU A 174 13.69 6.68 23.43
CA LEU A 174 13.61 5.25 23.80
C LEU A 174 13.43 5.07 25.31
N SER A 175 14.23 5.75 26.12
CA SER A 175 14.13 5.69 27.60
C SER A 175 12.79 6.19 28.14
N THR A 176 12.17 7.17 27.48
CA THR A 176 10.83 7.67 27.86
C THR A 176 9.75 6.64 27.52
N LEU A 177 9.80 6.06 26.31
CA LEU A 177 8.86 5.03 25.88
C LEU A 177 9.03 3.74 26.69
N ALA A 178 10.27 3.32 26.95
CA ALA A 178 10.59 2.17 27.79
C ALA A 178 9.96 2.29 29.19
N ARG A 179 10.08 3.46 29.80
CA ARG A 179 9.46 3.73 31.11
C ARG A 179 7.94 3.78 31.02
N HIS A 180 7.39 4.43 29.99
CA HIS A 180 5.95 4.55 29.79
C HIS A 180 5.28 3.18 29.62
N PHE A 181 5.85 2.31 28.81
CA PHE A 181 5.36 0.95 28.57
C PHE A 181 5.82 -0.06 29.64
N LYS A 182 6.69 0.34 30.55
CA LYS A 182 7.25 -0.52 31.63
C LYS A 182 7.93 -1.75 31.05
N VAL A 183 8.74 -1.55 29.99
CA VAL A 183 9.48 -2.64 29.37
C VAL A 183 10.46 -3.29 30.36
N SER A 184 10.77 -4.56 30.18
CA SER A 184 11.60 -5.35 31.08
C SER A 184 13.09 -4.98 30.99
N VAL A 185 13.52 -4.45 29.86
CA VAL A 185 14.90 -4.08 29.56
C VAL A 185 15.06 -2.57 29.57
N GLU A 186 15.86 -2.03 30.49
CA GLU A 186 16.15 -0.60 30.53
C GLU A 186 17.25 -0.24 29.51
N PRO A 187 17.00 0.74 28.61
CA PRO A 187 18.01 1.22 27.66
C PRO A 187 19.22 1.83 28.37
N ASN A 188 20.42 1.50 27.91
CA ASN A 188 21.67 1.88 28.58
C ASN A 188 22.82 2.26 27.65
N HIS A 189 22.51 2.60 26.39
CA HIS A 189 23.50 2.89 25.33
C HIS A 189 24.44 1.72 25.05
N ARG A 190 23.89 0.52 25.00
CA ARG A 190 24.54 -0.67 24.45
C ARG A 190 23.63 -1.24 23.38
N ALA A 191 24.16 -1.41 22.20
CA ALA A 191 23.38 -1.68 21.00
C ALA A 191 22.41 -2.87 21.15
N LEU A 192 22.83 -4.01 21.69
CA LEU A 192 21.92 -5.15 21.90
C LEU A 192 20.85 -4.87 22.97
N THR A 193 21.22 -4.16 24.05
CA THR A 193 20.27 -3.80 25.12
C THR A 193 19.20 -2.85 24.61
N ASP A 194 19.61 -1.84 23.84
CA ASP A 194 18.70 -0.85 23.28
C ASP A 194 17.81 -1.45 22.17
N ALA A 195 18.37 -2.40 21.38
CA ALA A 195 17.58 -3.20 20.44
C ALA A 195 16.51 -4.06 21.14
N ARG A 196 16.82 -4.71 22.27
CA ARG A 196 15.86 -5.47 23.09
C ARG A 196 14.76 -4.57 23.66
N ALA A 197 15.12 -3.42 24.24
CA ALA A 197 14.16 -2.44 24.72
C ALA A 197 13.26 -1.94 23.57
N THR A 198 13.84 -1.71 22.39
CA THR A 198 13.10 -1.29 21.18
C THR A 198 12.14 -2.39 20.70
N VAL A 199 12.46 -3.68 20.84
CA VAL A 199 11.52 -4.79 20.56
C VAL A 199 10.27 -4.69 21.42
N GLU A 200 10.41 -4.52 22.71
CA GLU A 200 9.25 -4.42 23.62
C GLU A 200 8.43 -3.15 23.33
N VAL A 201 9.10 -2.02 23.09
CA VAL A 201 8.43 -0.78 22.66
C VAL A 201 7.68 -0.98 21.34
N LEU A 202 8.28 -1.66 20.35
CA LEU A 202 7.62 -1.98 19.09
C LEU A 202 6.36 -2.81 19.31
N HIS A 203 6.41 -3.85 20.14
CA HIS A 203 5.25 -4.70 20.43
C HIS A 203 4.10 -3.90 21.03
N HIS A 204 4.36 -3.05 22.03
CA HIS A 204 3.33 -2.18 22.63
C HIS A 204 2.75 -1.18 21.62
N LEU A 205 3.58 -0.64 20.73
CA LEU A 205 3.11 0.27 19.69
C LEU A 205 2.26 -0.46 18.65
N LEU A 206 2.65 -1.67 18.22
CA LEU A 206 1.87 -2.50 17.30
C LEU A 206 0.53 -2.92 17.91
N GLU A 207 0.48 -3.28 19.17
CA GLU A 207 -0.77 -3.56 19.91
C GLU A 207 -1.71 -2.35 19.88
N ARG A 208 -1.19 -1.17 20.14
CA ARG A 208 -1.99 0.07 20.10
C ARG A 208 -2.58 0.35 18.74
N VAL A 209 -1.78 0.25 17.68
CA VAL A 209 -2.27 0.54 16.32
C VAL A 209 -3.15 -0.59 15.79
N GLY A 210 -3.07 -1.80 16.32
CA GLY A 210 -3.99 -2.89 16.04
C GLY A 210 -5.46 -2.48 16.27
N ASN A 211 -5.74 -1.73 17.34
CA ASN A 211 -7.06 -1.15 17.61
C ASN A 211 -7.52 -0.14 16.54
N LEU A 212 -6.60 0.36 15.71
CA LEU A 212 -6.86 1.24 14.57
C LEU A 212 -6.90 0.47 13.23
N ARG A 213 -7.10 -0.87 13.29
CA ARG A 213 -7.12 -1.77 12.13
C ARG A 213 -5.82 -1.72 11.30
N VAL A 214 -4.70 -1.72 11.97
CA VAL A 214 -3.38 -1.90 11.37
C VAL A 214 -2.97 -3.36 11.61
N GLU A 215 -3.28 -4.24 10.66
CA GLU A 215 -3.11 -5.69 10.80
C GLU A 215 -2.03 -6.24 9.88
N THR A 216 -1.72 -5.50 8.80
CA THR A 216 -0.74 -5.90 7.79
C THR A 216 0.42 -4.90 7.73
N LEU A 217 1.53 -5.32 7.12
CA LEU A 217 2.68 -4.43 6.88
C LEU A 217 2.31 -3.24 5.98
N ASP A 218 1.44 -3.46 5.01
CA ASP A 218 0.92 -2.38 4.16
C ASP A 218 0.08 -1.38 4.97
N ASP A 219 -0.76 -1.85 5.89
CA ASP A 219 -1.54 -0.97 6.76
C ASP A 219 -0.63 -0.14 7.66
N LEU A 220 0.44 -0.75 8.18
CA LEU A 220 1.43 -0.05 8.99
C LEU A 220 2.16 1.02 8.19
N ALA A 221 2.55 0.71 6.95
CA ALA A 221 3.17 1.70 6.05
C ALA A 221 2.22 2.87 5.73
N GLU A 222 0.93 2.60 5.49
CA GLU A 222 -0.08 3.64 5.25
C GLU A 222 -0.36 4.46 6.52
N PHE A 223 -0.38 3.82 7.70
CA PHE A 223 -0.51 4.49 8.99
C PHE A 223 0.65 5.48 9.21
N LEU A 224 1.89 5.04 9.01
CA LEU A 224 3.09 5.88 9.12
C LEU A 224 3.10 7.05 8.14
N ARG A 225 2.43 6.92 6.99
CA ARG A 225 2.21 7.99 6.00
C ARG A 225 1.03 8.90 6.32
N GLY A 226 0.34 8.70 7.44
CA GLY A 226 -0.78 9.51 7.89
C GLY A 226 -2.10 9.25 7.16
N VAL A 227 -2.30 8.06 6.59
CA VAL A 227 -3.59 7.67 6.00
C VAL A 227 -4.59 7.35 7.12
N SER A 228 -5.76 8.00 7.09
CA SER A 228 -6.77 7.85 8.14
C SER A 228 -7.34 6.42 8.20
N PRO A 229 -7.81 5.96 9.39
CA PRO A 229 -8.43 4.65 9.56
C PRO A 229 -9.61 4.42 8.60
N GLU A 230 -10.43 5.46 8.39
CA GLU A 230 -11.61 5.39 7.51
C GLU A 230 -11.21 5.15 6.05
N ARG A 231 -10.13 5.78 5.60
CA ARG A 231 -9.60 5.55 4.25
C ARG A 231 -9.06 4.13 4.09
N ARG A 232 -8.31 3.64 5.09
CA ARG A 232 -7.77 2.28 5.07
C ARG A 232 -8.90 1.23 5.05
N ALA A 233 -9.94 1.41 5.88
CA ALA A 233 -11.09 0.50 5.94
C ALA A 233 -11.83 0.34 4.60
N LYS A 234 -11.78 1.38 3.73
CA LYS A 234 -12.44 1.37 2.41
C LYS A 234 -11.55 0.82 1.28
N ARG A 235 -10.32 0.43 1.57
CA ARG A 235 -9.34 -0.04 0.58
C ARG A 235 -9.83 -1.27 -0.20
N GLY A 236 -10.56 -2.18 0.47
CA GLY A 236 -11.17 -3.35 -0.14
C GLY A 236 -12.12 -3.03 -1.29
N TRP A 237 -12.74 -1.83 -1.33
CA TRP A 237 -13.61 -1.44 -2.44
C TRP A 237 -12.95 -1.44 -3.80
N ALA A 238 -11.63 -1.23 -3.85
CA ALA A 238 -10.88 -1.27 -5.11
C ALA A 238 -10.65 -2.71 -5.61
N SER A 239 -10.65 -3.70 -4.73
CA SER A 239 -10.35 -5.10 -5.07
C SER A 239 -11.44 -5.73 -5.95
N ASP A 240 -12.69 -5.32 -5.76
CA ASP A 240 -13.85 -5.83 -6.50
C ASP A 240 -14.05 -5.14 -7.86
N LEU A 241 -13.24 -4.11 -8.16
CA LEU A 241 -13.35 -3.37 -9.40
C LEU A 241 -12.57 -4.03 -10.55
N PRO A 242 -13.04 -3.85 -11.81
CA PRO A 242 -12.38 -4.43 -12.96
C PRO A 242 -10.99 -3.83 -13.21
N ASP A 243 -10.06 -4.68 -13.62
CA ASP A 243 -8.73 -4.31 -14.11
C ASP A 243 -8.80 -4.01 -15.63
N ALA A 244 -9.54 -2.97 -15.97
CA ALA A 244 -9.89 -2.60 -17.34
C ALA A 244 -10.08 -1.08 -17.46
N PRO A 245 -10.03 -0.53 -18.70
CA PRO A 245 -10.38 0.86 -18.94
C PRO A 245 -11.87 1.12 -18.70
N GLY A 246 -12.21 2.32 -18.25
CA GLY A 246 -13.61 2.72 -18.07
C GLY A 246 -13.78 3.90 -17.13
N VAL A 247 -15.02 4.03 -16.62
CA VAL A 247 -15.47 5.10 -15.74
C VAL A 247 -15.86 4.53 -14.39
N TYR A 248 -15.57 5.25 -13.33
CA TYR A 248 -15.96 4.90 -11.97
C TYR A 248 -16.66 6.07 -11.27
N ARG A 249 -17.55 5.72 -10.33
CA ARG A 249 -18.36 6.69 -9.58
C ARG A 249 -18.27 6.39 -8.09
N PHE A 250 -17.86 7.36 -7.30
CA PHE A 250 -18.08 7.32 -5.86
C PHE A 250 -19.48 7.84 -5.55
N TYR A 251 -20.20 7.15 -4.70
CA TYR A 251 -21.54 7.53 -4.27
C TYR A 251 -21.67 7.53 -2.75
N ALA A 252 -22.67 8.26 -2.25
CA ALA A 252 -23.12 8.17 -0.86
C ALA A 252 -24.62 7.93 -0.83
N ASP A 253 -25.02 7.08 0.11
CA ASP A 253 -26.44 6.87 0.43
C ASP A 253 -26.82 7.87 1.53
N LEU A 254 -27.48 8.97 1.13
CA LEU A 254 -27.79 10.10 2.00
C LEU A 254 -29.31 10.28 2.11
N PRO A 255 -29.85 10.66 3.30
CA PRO A 255 -31.26 11.01 3.44
C PRO A 255 -31.55 12.31 2.66
N ASP A 256 -32.64 12.32 1.91
CA ASP A 256 -33.20 13.53 1.30
C ASP A 256 -34.02 14.32 2.33
N ALA A 257 -34.60 15.45 1.90
CA ALA A 257 -35.40 16.32 2.76
C ALA A 257 -36.63 15.62 3.37
N ALA A 258 -37.07 14.49 2.81
CA ALA A 258 -38.19 13.67 3.30
C ALA A 258 -37.69 12.48 4.17
N GLY A 259 -36.36 12.38 4.46
CA GLY A 259 -35.77 11.29 5.22
C GLY A 259 -35.58 9.99 4.44
N MET A 260 -35.88 9.97 3.14
CA MET A 260 -35.68 8.81 2.29
C MET A 260 -34.21 8.72 1.86
N VAL A 261 -33.59 7.55 2.07
CA VAL A 261 -32.20 7.31 1.65
C VAL A 261 -32.14 7.26 0.13
N ARG A 262 -31.37 8.17 -0.46
CA ARG A 262 -31.09 8.21 -1.89
C ARG A 262 -29.61 8.15 -2.19
N ARG A 263 -29.30 7.39 -3.24
CA ARG A 263 -27.94 7.32 -3.74
C ARG A 263 -27.58 8.58 -4.51
N GLN A 264 -26.58 9.31 -4.04
CA GLN A 264 -26.04 10.50 -4.66
C GLN A 264 -24.64 10.24 -5.18
N VAL A 265 -24.39 10.53 -6.47
CA VAL A 265 -23.04 10.45 -7.05
C VAL A 265 -22.21 11.64 -6.54
N LEU A 266 -21.10 11.33 -5.89
CA LEU A 266 -20.19 12.32 -5.29
C LEU A 266 -19.09 12.74 -6.26
N TYR A 267 -18.56 11.79 -7.03
CA TYR A 267 -17.45 11.98 -7.96
C TYR A 267 -17.52 10.98 -9.10
N VAL A 268 -17.20 11.43 -10.31
CA VAL A 268 -17.03 10.59 -11.50
C VAL A 268 -15.60 10.75 -11.98
N GLY A 269 -14.94 9.67 -12.37
CA GLY A 269 -13.62 9.68 -12.96
C GLY A 269 -13.45 8.59 -13.99
N LYS A 270 -12.47 8.75 -14.88
CA LYS A 270 -12.07 7.76 -15.88
C LYS A 270 -10.66 7.24 -15.62
N SER A 271 -10.37 6.04 -16.12
CA SER A 271 -9.02 5.47 -16.07
C SER A 271 -8.84 4.44 -17.18
N VAL A 272 -7.59 4.24 -17.58
CA VAL A 272 -7.18 3.09 -18.40
C VAL A 272 -7.12 1.80 -17.58
N ASN A 273 -7.05 1.90 -16.25
CA ASN A 273 -7.14 0.82 -15.29
C ASN A 273 -7.92 1.31 -14.07
N ILE A 274 -9.18 0.91 -13.97
CA ILE A 274 -10.11 1.37 -12.94
C ILE A 274 -9.63 0.95 -11.56
N ARG A 275 -9.30 -0.33 -11.34
CA ARG A 275 -8.88 -0.88 -10.05
C ARG A 275 -7.68 -0.12 -9.49
N ASN A 276 -6.62 0.01 -10.28
CA ASN A 276 -5.40 0.70 -9.85
C ASN A 276 -5.68 2.18 -9.56
N ARG A 277 -6.50 2.84 -10.36
CA ARG A 277 -6.84 4.24 -10.15
C ARG A 277 -7.66 4.45 -8.87
N VAL A 278 -8.69 3.63 -8.65
CA VAL A 278 -9.53 3.74 -7.47
C VAL A 278 -8.73 3.41 -6.20
N ARG A 279 -7.83 2.42 -6.24
CA ARG A 279 -6.93 2.10 -5.13
C ARG A 279 -6.12 3.32 -4.66
N THR A 280 -5.71 4.21 -5.57
CA THR A 280 -4.93 5.40 -5.19
C THR A 280 -5.68 6.37 -4.27
N TYR A 281 -7.01 6.42 -4.30
CA TYR A 281 -7.78 7.27 -3.39
C TYR A 281 -7.72 6.82 -1.93
N PHE A 282 -7.41 5.55 -1.68
CA PHE A 282 -7.33 4.97 -0.34
C PHE A 282 -5.91 4.95 0.22
N THR A 283 -4.91 5.40 -0.55
CA THR A 283 -3.50 5.40 -0.17
C THR A 283 -2.95 6.80 0.03
N ALA A 284 -1.74 6.91 0.59
CA ALA A 284 -1.03 8.19 0.74
C ALA A 284 -0.67 8.88 -0.60
N ALA A 285 -0.83 8.20 -1.74
CA ALA A 285 -0.63 8.79 -3.06
C ALA A 285 -1.65 9.89 -3.37
N GLU A 286 -2.86 9.84 -2.80
CA GLU A 286 -3.86 10.89 -2.93
C GLU A 286 -3.63 11.97 -1.88
N LYS A 287 -3.16 13.14 -2.31
CA LYS A 287 -2.82 14.27 -1.44
C LYS A 287 -3.85 15.40 -1.46
N ARG A 288 -4.91 15.30 -2.26
CA ARG A 288 -5.92 16.36 -2.38
C ARG A 288 -6.92 16.30 -1.23
N PRO A 289 -7.01 17.32 -0.33
CA PRO A 289 -7.91 17.28 0.83
C PRO A 289 -9.39 17.05 0.45
N ARG A 290 -9.79 17.55 -0.72
CA ARG A 290 -11.13 17.37 -1.24
C ARG A 290 -11.46 15.91 -1.58
N MET A 291 -10.48 15.13 -2.04
CA MET A 291 -10.66 13.71 -2.32
C MET A 291 -10.69 12.91 -1.02
N GLU A 292 -9.97 13.35 -0.01
CA GLU A 292 -10.05 12.77 1.33
C GLU A 292 -11.43 12.97 1.95
N GLU A 293 -11.99 14.20 1.85
CA GLU A 293 -13.37 14.48 2.26
C GLU A 293 -14.38 13.60 1.50
N MET A 294 -14.22 13.48 0.17
CA MET A 294 -15.07 12.63 -0.66
C MET A 294 -15.02 11.17 -0.22
N VAL A 295 -13.83 10.60 -0.01
CA VAL A 295 -13.68 9.21 0.45
C VAL A 295 -14.29 9.00 1.83
N ARG A 296 -14.16 9.96 2.74
CA ARG A 296 -14.77 9.90 4.08
C ARG A 296 -16.28 9.76 4.00
N VAL A 297 -16.93 10.56 3.15
CA VAL A 297 -18.41 10.60 2.99
C VAL A 297 -18.93 9.45 2.14
N ALA A 298 -18.14 8.91 1.22
CA ALA A 298 -18.57 7.87 0.30
C ALA A 298 -19.08 6.60 1.01
N SER A 299 -20.17 6.03 0.52
CA SER A 299 -20.73 4.74 0.93
C SER A 299 -20.28 3.59 0.03
N GLY A 300 -19.74 3.89 -1.17
CA GLY A 300 -19.25 2.88 -2.09
C GLY A 300 -18.69 3.48 -3.38
N VAL A 301 -18.22 2.58 -4.26
CA VAL A 301 -17.72 2.89 -5.59
C VAL A 301 -18.28 1.87 -6.59
N GLU A 302 -18.68 2.34 -7.76
CA GLU A 302 -19.16 1.53 -8.90
C GLU A 302 -18.33 1.85 -10.13
N ALA A 303 -18.25 0.90 -11.07
CA ALA A 303 -17.50 1.07 -12.30
C ALA A 303 -18.22 0.51 -13.50
N ASP A 304 -18.07 1.19 -14.64
CA ASP A 304 -18.51 0.76 -15.95
C ASP A 304 -17.27 0.58 -16.84
N VAL A 305 -17.05 -0.63 -17.34
CA VAL A 305 -15.97 -0.93 -18.28
C VAL A 305 -16.30 -0.31 -19.65
N CYS A 306 -15.29 0.29 -20.27
CA CYS A 306 -15.37 0.85 -21.61
C CYS A 306 -14.38 0.11 -22.54
N ARG A 307 -14.74 0.00 -23.82
CA ARG A 307 -13.88 -0.66 -24.81
C ARG A 307 -12.65 0.17 -25.16
N THR A 308 -12.78 1.50 -25.09
CA THR A 308 -11.71 2.43 -25.44
C THR A 308 -11.59 3.56 -24.44
N PRO A 309 -10.41 4.19 -24.30
CA PRO A 309 -10.25 5.40 -23.51
C PRO A 309 -11.16 6.55 -23.96
N LEU A 310 -11.45 6.65 -25.25
CA LEU A 310 -12.33 7.66 -25.81
C LEU A 310 -13.78 7.46 -25.36
N GLU A 311 -14.27 6.22 -25.37
CA GLU A 311 -15.59 5.88 -24.81
C GLU A 311 -15.68 6.27 -23.34
N ALA A 312 -14.62 5.98 -22.56
CA ALA A 312 -14.57 6.35 -21.15
C ALA A 312 -14.60 7.89 -20.96
N GLU A 313 -13.97 8.65 -21.84
CA GLU A 313 -14.01 10.12 -21.80
C GLU A 313 -15.41 10.66 -22.04
N VAL A 314 -16.06 10.21 -23.10
CA VAL A 314 -17.44 10.63 -23.41
C VAL A 314 -18.40 10.24 -22.30
N ARG A 315 -18.28 9.00 -21.78
CA ARG A 315 -19.13 8.51 -20.70
C ARG A 315 -18.92 9.28 -19.39
N GLU A 316 -17.67 9.60 -19.04
CA GLU A 316 -17.34 10.46 -17.89
C GLU A 316 -18.06 11.81 -17.99
N LEU A 317 -17.96 12.50 -19.14
CA LEU A 317 -18.57 13.82 -19.33
C LEU A 317 -20.10 13.75 -19.26
N ARG A 318 -20.72 12.73 -19.85
CA ARG A 318 -22.17 12.50 -19.78
C ARG A 318 -22.65 12.27 -18.34
N LEU A 319 -21.91 11.46 -17.57
CA LEU A 319 -22.22 11.19 -16.17
C LEU A 319 -22.03 12.43 -15.29
N ILE A 320 -21.01 13.24 -15.54
CA ILE A 320 -20.79 14.50 -14.82
C ILE A 320 -21.94 15.49 -15.11
N ASP A 321 -22.38 15.59 -16.35
CA ASP A 321 -23.49 16.47 -16.73
C ASP A 321 -24.81 16.00 -16.10
N ALA A 322 -25.11 14.71 -16.17
CA ALA A 322 -26.32 14.13 -15.61
C ALA A 322 -26.40 14.23 -14.07
N HIS A 323 -25.30 13.97 -13.36
CA HIS A 323 -25.29 13.88 -11.90
C HIS A 323 -24.77 15.15 -11.21
N ARG A 324 -24.07 16.04 -11.91
CA ARG A 324 -23.45 17.27 -11.39
C ARG A 324 -22.71 17.04 -10.05
N PRO A 325 -21.77 16.05 -9.98
CA PRO A 325 -21.19 15.59 -8.72
C PRO A 325 -20.46 16.71 -7.98
N ARG A 326 -20.61 16.75 -6.64
CA ARG A 326 -20.04 17.80 -5.78
C ARG A 326 -18.51 17.92 -5.91
N TYR A 327 -17.83 16.78 -6.08
CA TYR A 327 -16.37 16.75 -6.05
C TYR A 327 -15.69 16.86 -7.43
N ASN A 328 -16.44 16.91 -8.54
CA ASN A 328 -15.88 17.22 -9.85
C ASN A 328 -15.76 18.74 -10.04
N ARG A 329 -14.55 19.22 -10.41
CA ARG A 329 -14.32 20.66 -10.67
C ARG A 329 -14.24 21.01 -12.15
N LYS A 330 -13.56 20.16 -12.95
CA LYS A 330 -13.13 20.52 -14.32
C LYS A 330 -14.21 20.41 -15.40
N SER A 331 -15.29 19.69 -15.17
CA SER A 331 -16.27 19.40 -16.24
C SER A 331 -17.64 20.02 -15.98
N LYS A 332 -17.70 21.08 -15.15
CA LYS A 332 -18.95 21.80 -14.84
C LYS A 332 -19.32 22.88 -15.88
N TYR A 333 -18.57 23.00 -16.96
CA TYR A 333 -18.78 24.04 -17.98
C TYR A 333 -19.19 23.37 -19.29
N PRO A 334 -20.48 23.04 -19.48
CA PRO A 334 -20.99 22.40 -20.69
C PRO A 334 -20.74 23.25 -21.94
N GLU A 335 -20.62 24.58 -21.81
CA GLU A 335 -20.31 25.48 -22.90
C GLU A 335 -18.94 25.30 -23.55
N ARG A 336 -18.02 24.56 -22.92
CA ARG A 336 -16.69 24.22 -23.47
C ARG A 336 -16.66 22.87 -24.16
N GLN A 337 -17.73 22.11 -24.06
CA GLN A 337 -17.84 20.78 -24.69
C GLN A 337 -18.11 20.97 -26.19
N VAL A 338 -17.63 20.01 -26.98
CA VAL A 338 -17.84 19.95 -28.42
C VAL A 338 -18.30 18.55 -28.81
N TRP A 339 -18.90 18.47 -29.98
CA TRP A 339 -19.40 17.22 -30.55
C TRP A 339 -18.80 17.03 -31.92
N LEU A 340 -18.55 15.76 -32.31
CA LEU A 340 -18.31 15.38 -33.68
C LEU A 340 -19.66 15.10 -34.35
N LYS A 341 -19.90 15.74 -35.46
CA LYS A 341 -21.07 15.54 -36.29
C LYS A 341 -20.63 14.85 -37.57
N LEU A 342 -21.23 13.72 -37.90
CA LEU A 342 -21.17 13.12 -39.20
C LEU A 342 -22.37 13.63 -40.01
N THR A 343 -22.12 14.43 -41.06
CA THR A 343 -23.20 15.04 -41.86
C THR A 343 -23.97 13.99 -42.65
N ASN A 344 -25.29 14.18 -42.75
CA ASN A 344 -26.16 13.35 -43.57
C ASN A 344 -26.28 13.93 -44.99
N GLU A 345 -25.21 13.82 -45.78
CA GLU A 345 -25.07 14.34 -47.14
C GLU A 345 -24.63 13.22 -48.07
N ALA A 346 -24.69 13.45 -49.38
CA ALA A 346 -24.22 12.48 -50.39
C ALA A 346 -22.74 12.08 -50.20
N PHE A 347 -21.94 13.00 -49.63
CA PHE A 347 -20.56 12.78 -49.22
C PHE A 347 -20.44 13.18 -47.75
N PRO A 348 -20.67 12.22 -46.81
CA PRO A 348 -20.63 12.51 -45.39
C PRO A 348 -19.25 13.04 -44.93
N ARG A 349 -19.24 14.04 -44.09
CA ARG A 349 -18.02 14.62 -43.52
C ARG A 349 -18.11 14.78 -42.00
N LEU A 350 -16.98 14.65 -41.34
CA LEU A 350 -16.84 14.92 -39.92
C LEU A 350 -16.63 16.43 -39.72
N SER A 351 -17.40 17.01 -38.79
CA SER A 351 -17.23 18.38 -38.34
C SER A 351 -17.33 18.53 -36.84
N VAL A 352 -16.62 19.51 -36.26
CA VAL A 352 -16.64 19.79 -34.83
C VAL A 352 -17.67 20.87 -34.56
N VAL A 353 -18.71 20.55 -33.78
CA VAL A 353 -19.83 21.45 -33.49
C VAL A 353 -19.98 21.63 -31.99
N ARG A 354 -20.62 22.71 -31.56
CA ARG A 354 -20.83 23.02 -30.13
C ARG A 354 -22.17 22.54 -29.57
N ARG A 355 -23.08 22.15 -30.41
CA ARG A 355 -24.45 21.72 -30.05
C ARG A 355 -24.88 20.57 -30.95
N VAL A 356 -25.68 19.70 -30.42
CA VAL A 356 -26.43 18.71 -31.15
C VAL A 356 -27.66 19.38 -31.74
N ALA A 357 -27.96 19.15 -33.01
CA ALA A 357 -29.17 19.61 -33.69
C ALA A 357 -30.03 18.40 -34.10
N ASP A 358 -31.29 18.59 -34.28
CA ASP A 358 -32.21 17.57 -34.82
C ASP A 358 -32.27 17.73 -36.34
N ASP A 359 -31.19 17.26 -37.02
CA ASP A 359 -31.00 17.45 -38.45
C ASP A 359 -30.68 16.10 -39.16
N GLY A 360 -30.96 14.98 -38.50
CA GLY A 360 -30.75 13.65 -39.03
C GLY A 360 -29.28 13.24 -39.19
N ALA A 361 -28.32 14.02 -38.69
CA ALA A 361 -26.91 13.68 -38.67
C ALA A 361 -26.56 12.87 -37.43
N ASP A 362 -25.48 12.10 -37.46
CA ASP A 362 -24.97 11.38 -36.29
C ASP A 362 -24.04 12.26 -35.48
N TYR A 363 -24.20 12.19 -34.15
CA TYR A 363 -23.40 12.97 -33.21
C TYR A 363 -22.68 12.09 -32.21
N PHE A 364 -21.38 12.29 -32.11
CA PHE A 364 -20.53 11.63 -31.11
C PHE A 364 -19.97 12.64 -30.13
N GLY A 365 -20.14 12.38 -28.82
CA GLY A 365 -19.68 13.29 -27.76
C GLY A 365 -20.55 13.22 -26.50
N PRO A 366 -20.40 14.19 -25.58
CA PRO A 366 -19.51 15.37 -25.68
C PRO A 366 -18.02 15.02 -25.54
N LEU A 367 -17.16 15.83 -26.13
CA LEU A 367 -15.72 15.80 -26.01
C LEU A 367 -15.22 17.01 -25.21
N GLY A 368 -14.10 16.84 -24.49
CA GLY A 368 -13.59 17.81 -23.52
C GLY A 368 -13.10 19.16 -24.11
N GLY A 369 -13.07 19.28 -25.45
CA GLY A 369 -12.69 20.49 -26.14
C GLY A 369 -12.33 20.24 -27.60
N ARG A 370 -12.13 21.34 -28.34
CA ARG A 370 -11.90 21.30 -29.80
C ARG A 370 -10.65 20.49 -30.17
N LEU A 371 -9.56 20.63 -29.41
CA LEU A 371 -8.32 19.88 -29.67
C LEU A 371 -8.52 18.36 -29.58
N ALA A 372 -9.27 17.89 -28.57
CA ALA A 372 -9.60 16.48 -28.44
C ALA A 372 -10.45 15.98 -29.60
N ALA A 373 -11.40 16.78 -30.08
CA ALA A 373 -12.24 16.46 -31.23
C ALA A 373 -11.42 16.41 -32.55
N GLU A 374 -10.50 17.33 -32.76
CA GLU A 374 -9.62 17.37 -33.91
C GLU A 374 -8.67 16.16 -33.92
N GLN A 375 -8.17 15.71 -32.80
CA GLN A 375 -7.38 14.48 -32.69
C GLN A 375 -8.17 13.23 -33.09
N VAL A 376 -9.46 13.16 -32.70
CA VAL A 376 -10.33 12.05 -33.12
C VAL A 376 -10.59 12.07 -34.63
N VAL A 377 -10.83 13.26 -35.23
CA VAL A 377 -11.01 13.41 -36.66
C VAL A 377 -9.77 12.98 -37.46
N LEU A 378 -8.57 13.23 -36.92
CA LEU A 378 -7.31 12.81 -37.56
C LEU A 378 -7.02 11.31 -37.43
N ALA A 379 -7.67 10.63 -36.49
CA ALA A 379 -7.46 9.21 -36.20
C ALA A 379 -8.47 8.30 -36.92
N VAL A 380 -9.48 8.87 -37.58
CA VAL A 380 -10.52 8.21 -38.38
C VAL A 380 -10.27 8.45 -39.87
#